data_2458bdc9cb39358ce89494c0b2e7c4f4
#
_entry.id   2458bdc9cb39358ce89494c0b2e7c4f4
#
_cell.length_a   1.000
_cell.length_b   1.000
_cell.length_c   1.000
_cell.angle_alpha   90.00
_cell.angle_beta   90.00
_cell.angle_gamma   90.00
#
_symmetry.space_group_name_H-M   'P 1'
#
loop_
_entity.id
_entity.type
_entity.pdbx_description
1 polymer ?
#
loop_
_entity_poly.entity_id
_entity_poly.type
_entity_poly.pdbx_seq_one_letter_code
_entity_poly.pdbx_strand_id
1 'polypeptide(L)'
;MSKVVVIGGSFAGLTGALEARRKLGPGHEVTLIAKTDDFVYIPSLVWVPFGWRQVKDISIPIRPVLEKRGVRFLKTEVTRVEPDQNRVVTTDGVEDYDYLLVASGVSTRFDLIEGLGPEKNTYSVCTPSHAERAREGWQKLIRDPGPVIVGATQGASCMGAGYEFLFNLEFAARKAGVRERIDITWITPEPYLGHFGIDGIAGGEAMLKVFMKKFHINYVTNSEVDEVTESEVVLKDGRRLPYKYSMIIPPFNGARFVKESGDLGDEKGFIPVDDTYRHK
;
A
#
# COMPACT_ATOMS: atom_id res chain seq x y z
N MET A 1 26.81 -23.11 11.87
CA MET A 1 26.48 -21.70 11.73
C MET A 1 25.37 -21.62 10.66
N SER A 2 24.21 -21.13 10.99
CA SER A 2 23.12 -21.07 10.02
C SER A 2 23.01 -19.65 9.42
N LYS A 3 22.58 -19.59 8.16
CA LYS A 3 22.33 -18.35 7.41
C LYS A 3 20.83 -18.10 7.33
N VAL A 4 20.38 -16.98 7.85
CA VAL A 4 18.99 -16.51 7.75
C VAL A 4 18.95 -15.32 6.81
N VAL A 5 18.20 -15.43 5.72
CA VAL A 5 17.97 -14.32 4.79
C VAL A 5 16.55 -13.81 4.96
N VAL A 6 16.41 -12.49 5.03
CA VAL A 6 15.13 -11.78 5.13
C VAL A 6 14.98 -10.86 3.93
N ILE A 7 13.89 -11.00 3.16
CA ILE A 7 13.58 -10.16 2.01
C ILE A 7 12.51 -9.14 2.40
N GLY A 8 12.85 -7.85 2.33
CA GLY A 8 11.95 -6.73 2.63
C GLY A 8 12.38 -5.90 3.83
N GLY A 9 12.47 -4.59 3.65
CA GLY A 9 12.94 -3.61 4.66
C GLY A 9 11.84 -2.85 5.40
N SER A 10 10.57 -3.31 5.30
CA SER A 10 9.44 -2.67 5.98
C SER A 10 9.09 -3.42 7.29
N PHE A 11 7.86 -3.25 7.80
CA PHE A 11 7.45 -3.73 9.13
C PHE A 11 7.83 -5.18 9.41
N ALA A 12 7.35 -6.12 8.61
CA ALA A 12 7.55 -7.54 8.88
C ALA A 12 9.02 -7.96 8.71
N GLY A 13 9.69 -7.52 7.63
CA GLY A 13 11.07 -7.90 7.37
C GLY A 13 12.05 -7.29 8.37
N LEU A 14 11.94 -6.00 8.66
CA LEU A 14 12.79 -5.34 9.66
C LEU A 14 12.62 -5.98 11.05
N THR A 15 11.37 -6.18 11.50
CA THR A 15 11.08 -6.85 12.77
C THR A 15 11.59 -8.28 12.77
N GLY A 16 11.36 -9.03 11.68
CA GLY A 16 11.81 -10.41 11.55
C GLY A 16 13.32 -10.57 11.62
N ALA A 17 14.07 -9.69 10.92
CA ALA A 17 15.54 -9.71 10.96
C ALA A 17 16.09 -9.38 12.36
N LEU A 18 15.55 -8.37 13.02
CA LEU A 18 15.97 -7.99 14.37
C LEU A 18 15.62 -9.06 15.41
N GLU A 19 14.45 -9.69 15.32
CA GLU A 19 14.06 -10.78 16.21
C GLU A 19 14.86 -12.06 15.94
N ALA A 20 15.13 -12.41 14.68
CA ALA A 20 16.01 -13.51 14.34
C ALA A 20 17.40 -13.31 14.95
N ARG A 21 17.99 -12.12 14.77
CA ARG A 21 19.28 -11.78 15.38
C ARG A 21 19.27 -11.89 16.89
N ARG A 22 18.22 -11.36 17.54
CA ARG A 22 18.10 -11.39 19.00
C ARG A 22 18.01 -12.82 19.55
N LYS A 23 17.25 -13.70 18.88
CA LYS A 23 17.01 -15.08 19.33
C LYS A 23 18.18 -16.04 19.01
N LEU A 24 18.80 -15.89 17.83
CA LEU A 24 19.84 -16.80 17.38
C LEU A 24 21.23 -16.47 17.99
N GLY A 25 21.44 -15.25 18.45
CA GLY A 25 22.74 -14.83 18.98
C GLY A 25 23.83 -14.71 17.90
N PRO A 26 25.09 -14.41 18.26
CA PRO A 26 26.14 -14.05 17.30
C PRO A 26 26.70 -15.23 16.49
N GLY A 27 26.40 -16.46 16.85
CA GLY A 27 26.90 -17.67 16.17
C GLY A 27 26.25 -17.98 14.82
N HIS A 28 25.27 -17.15 14.38
CA HIS A 28 24.55 -17.32 13.13
C HIS A 28 24.63 -16.04 12.30
N GLU A 29 24.46 -16.13 10.99
CA GLU A 29 24.38 -14.98 10.09
C GLU A 29 22.90 -14.59 9.86
N VAL A 30 22.60 -13.30 9.95
CA VAL A 30 21.29 -12.75 9.58
C VAL A 30 21.51 -11.63 8.59
N THR A 31 20.93 -11.77 7.39
CA THR A 31 21.02 -10.80 6.30
C THR A 31 19.63 -10.27 5.95
N LEU A 32 19.48 -8.96 5.87
CA LEU A 32 18.27 -8.33 5.34
C LEU A 32 18.57 -7.74 3.97
N ILE A 33 17.72 -8.07 3.00
CA ILE A 33 17.78 -7.56 1.62
C ILE A 33 16.60 -6.64 1.38
N ALA A 34 16.86 -5.39 0.93
CA ALA A 34 15.81 -4.44 0.57
C ALA A 34 16.27 -3.49 -0.54
N LYS A 35 15.31 -2.97 -1.32
CA LYS A 35 15.58 -2.02 -2.42
C LYS A 35 15.99 -0.62 -1.92
N THR A 36 15.57 -0.24 -0.73
CA THR A 36 15.77 1.10 -0.16
C THR A 36 16.46 1.04 1.18
N ASP A 37 17.18 2.11 1.53
CA ASP A 37 17.86 2.26 2.82
C ASP A 37 16.93 2.74 3.94
N ASP A 38 15.70 3.12 3.61
CA ASP A 38 14.78 3.71 4.57
C ASP A 38 13.60 2.79 4.89
N PHE A 39 13.26 2.72 6.17
CA PHE A 39 11.95 2.32 6.63
C PHE A 39 11.02 3.51 6.57
N VAL A 40 9.92 3.40 5.84
CA VAL A 40 8.87 4.41 5.78
C VAL A 40 7.67 3.95 6.61
N TYR A 41 7.21 4.79 7.53
CA TYR A 41 5.98 4.52 8.27
C TYR A 41 4.77 4.76 7.36
N ILE A 42 4.46 3.77 6.50
CA ILE A 42 3.44 3.80 5.45
C ILE A 42 2.07 4.30 5.94
N PRO A 43 1.56 3.95 7.16
CA PRO A 43 0.27 4.45 7.63
C PRO A 43 0.16 5.98 7.65
N SER A 44 1.26 6.71 7.77
CA SER A 44 1.24 8.18 7.74
C SER A 44 1.29 8.80 6.35
N LEU A 45 1.38 8.01 5.29
CA LEU A 45 1.37 8.53 3.91
C LEU A 45 0.05 9.25 3.56
N VAL A 46 -1.06 8.86 4.17
CA VAL A 46 -2.37 9.51 4.01
C VAL A 46 -2.40 10.97 4.52
N TRP A 47 -1.40 11.40 5.30
CA TRP A 47 -1.29 12.76 5.83
C TRP A 47 -0.38 13.67 4.99
N VAL A 48 0.47 13.08 4.17
CA VAL A 48 1.43 13.81 3.32
C VAL A 48 0.73 14.72 2.31
N PRO A 49 -0.36 14.32 1.64
CA PRO A 49 -1.07 15.18 0.68
C PRO A 49 -1.56 16.49 1.30
N PHE A 50 -1.95 16.48 2.56
CA PHE A 50 -2.45 17.67 3.26
C PHE A 50 -1.36 18.50 3.95
N GLY A 51 -0.09 18.10 3.81
CA GLY A 51 1.05 18.80 4.41
C GLY A 51 1.20 18.62 5.92
N TRP A 52 0.46 17.68 6.53
CA TRP A 52 0.54 17.39 7.96
C TRP A 52 1.80 16.60 8.33
N ARG A 53 2.39 15.92 7.34
CA ARG A 53 3.70 15.27 7.43
C ARG A 53 4.45 15.47 6.11
N GLN A 54 5.77 15.42 6.21
CA GLN A 54 6.66 15.26 5.07
C GLN A 54 7.19 13.82 5.07
N VAL A 55 7.58 13.29 3.93
CA VAL A 55 8.11 11.92 3.82
C VAL A 55 9.30 11.71 4.76
N LYS A 56 10.19 12.71 4.88
CA LYS A 56 11.34 12.67 5.80
C LYS A 56 10.96 12.52 7.27
N ASP A 57 9.78 13.03 7.68
CA ASP A 57 9.34 12.99 9.09
C ASP A 57 8.84 11.57 9.49
N ILE A 58 8.55 10.75 8.50
CA ILE A 58 8.04 9.37 8.64
C ILE A 58 8.99 8.31 8.11
N SER A 59 10.24 8.71 7.82
CA SER A 59 11.29 7.82 7.31
C SER A 59 12.44 7.69 8.29
N ILE A 60 12.97 6.48 8.43
CA ILE A 60 14.10 6.17 9.33
C ILE A 60 15.12 5.35 8.53
N PRO A 61 16.41 5.75 8.49
CA PRO A 61 17.46 4.95 7.89
C PRO A 61 17.60 3.60 8.61
N ILE A 62 17.47 2.49 7.88
CA ILE A 62 17.51 1.14 8.48
C ILE A 62 18.92 0.58 8.64
N ARG A 63 19.84 0.96 7.77
CA ARG A 63 21.23 0.47 7.79
C ARG A 63 21.92 0.65 9.15
N PRO A 64 21.95 1.85 9.77
CA PRO A 64 22.61 2.03 11.07
C PRO A 64 21.97 1.21 12.19
N VAL A 65 20.64 0.99 12.11
CA VAL A 65 19.89 0.19 13.08
C VAL A 65 20.27 -1.28 12.97
N LEU A 66 20.36 -1.81 11.76
CA LEU A 66 20.70 -3.20 11.47
C LEU A 66 22.15 -3.52 11.81
N GLU A 67 23.09 -2.69 11.37
CA GLU A 67 24.53 -2.86 11.62
C GLU A 67 24.85 -2.84 13.12
N LYS A 68 24.27 -1.89 13.86
CA LYS A 68 24.41 -1.82 15.34
C LYS A 68 23.92 -3.11 16.03
N ARG A 69 23.01 -3.84 15.42
CA ARG A 69 22.45 -5.08 15.96
C ARG A 69 23.12 -6.33 15.38
N GLY A 70 24.12 -6.20 14.52
CA GLY A 70 24.83 -7.32 13.89
C GLY A 70 23.98 -8.03 12.83
N VAL A 71 23.11 -7.31 12.15
CA VAL A 71 22.38 -7.77 10.97
C VAL A 71 23.06 -7.18 9.72
N ARG A 72 23.49 -8.03 8.81
CA ARG A 72 24.04 -7.62 7.52
C ARG A 72 22.93 -7.02 6.66
N PHE A 73 23.17 -5.88 6.04
CA PHE A 73 22.20 -5.22 5.19
C PHE A 73 22.69 -5.14 3.75
N LEU A 74 21.91 -5.65 2.82
CA LEU A 74 22.14 -5.57 1.38
C LEU A 74 21.07 -4.70 0.72
N LYS A 75 21.49 -3.57 0.15
CA LYS A 75 20.64 -2.72 -0.65
C LYS A 75 20.67 -3.21 -2.10
N THR A 76 19.76 -4.08 -2.44
CA THR A 76 19.64 -4.66 -3.78
C THR A 76 18.22 -5.15 -4.04
N GLU A 77 17.88 -5.39 -5.30
CA GLU A 77 16.60 -5.94 -5.70
C GLU A 77 16.66 -7.46 -5.84
N VAL A 78 15.73 -8.15 -5.20
CA VAL A 78 15.54 -9.58 -5.41
C VAL A 78 14.80 -9.79 -6.73
N THR A 79 15.37 -10.60 -7.62
CA THR A 79 14.80 -10.92 -8.93
C THR A 79 14.07 -12.27 -8.93
N ARG A 80 14.57 -13.26 -8.17
CA ARG A 80 13.91 -14.54 -7.93
C ARG A 80 14.46 -15.25 -6.71
N VAL A 81 13.77 -16.26 -6.26
CA VAL A 81 14.24 -17.25 -5.28
C VAL A 81 14.35 -18.61 -5.97
N GLU A 82 15.37 -19.35 -5.67
CA GLU A 82 15.60 -20.73 -6.13
C GLU A 82 15.51 -21.68 -4.90
N PRO A 83 14.30 -22.12 -4.51
CA PRO A 83 14.09 -22.86 -3.26
C PRO A 83 14.88 -24.17 -3.22
N ASP A 84 14.94 -24.92 -4.32
CA ASP A 84 15.68 -26.19 -4.41
C ASP A 84 17.19 -26.06 -4.21
N GLN A 85 17.71 -24.84 -4.42
CA GLN A 85 19.14 -24.53 -4.25
C GLN A 85 19.41 -23.70 -2.99
N ASN A 86 18.37 -23.37 -2.22
CA ASN A 86 18.46 -22.47 -1.08
C ASN A 86 19.13 -21.13 -1.42
N ARG A 87 18.69 -20.48 -2.51
CA ARG A 87 19.31 -19.28 -3.05
C ARG A 87 18.31 -18.14 -3.27
N VAL A 88 18.73 -16.93 -2.97
CA VAL A 88 18.09 -15.68 -3.37
C VAL A 88 18.95 -15.02 -4.44
N VAL A 89 18.40 -14.82 -5.61
CA VAL A 89 19.05 -14.11 -6.72
C VAL A 89 18.66 -12.65 -6.68
N THR A 90 19.67 -11.79 -6.72
CA THR A 90 19.49 -10.33 -6.72
C THR A 90 20.10 -9.71 -7.99
N THR A 91 19.88 -8.42 -8.19
CA THR A 91 20.54 -7.67 -9.29
C THR A 91 22.07 -7.61 -9.14
N ASP A 92 22.60 -7.79 -7.94
CA ASP A 92 24.03 -7.62 -7.64
C ASP A 92 24.75 -8.95 -7.33
N GLY A 93 24.02 -10.07 -7.31
CA GLY A 93 24.59 -11.39 -7.04
C GLY A 93 23.62 -12.38 -6.43
N VAL A 94 24.15 -13.38 -5.75
CA VAL A 94 23.38 -14.48 -5.15
C VAL A 94 23.69 -14.57 -3.66
N GLU A 95 22.67 -14.80 -2.85
CA GLU A 95 22.78 -15.07 -1.40
C GLU A 95 22.24 -16.45 -1.08
N ASP A 96 23.07 -17.29 -0.50
CA ASP A 96 22.67 -18.62 -0.01
C ASP A 96 22.02 -18.51 1.38
N TYR A 97 21.03 -19.37 1.66
CA TYR A 97 20.34 -19.40 2.95
C TYR A 97 20.08 -20.82 3.46
N ASP A 98 20.00 -20.97 4.77
CA ASP A 98 19.41 -22.15 5.43
C ASP A 98 17.92 -21.89 5.76
N TYR A 99 17.57 -20.63 6.06
CA TYR A 99 16.21 -20.18 6.35
C TYR A 99 15.93 -18.87 5.63
N LEU A 100 14.77 -18.80 4.99
CA LEU A 100 14.30 -17.63 4.26
C LEU A 100 13.02 -17.07 4.86
N LEU A 101 12.99 -15.76 5.14
CA LEU A 101 11.78 -15.00 5.45
C LEU A 101 11.46 -14.06 4.30
N VAL A 102 10.34 -14.30 3.61
CA VAL A 102 9.85 -13.43 2.56
C VAL A 102 8.84 -12.44 3.15
N ALA A 103 9.20 -11.17 3.19
CA ALA A 103 8.41 -10.07 3.75
C ALA A 103 8.35 -8.87 2.77
N SER A 104 8.32 -9.16 1.47
CA SER A 104 8.40 -8.18 0.38
C SER A 104 7.18 -7.28 0.23
N GLY A 105 6.06 -7.62 0.90
CA GLY A 105 4.81 -6.89 0.77
C GLY A 105 4.11 -7.15 -0.56
N VAL A 106 3.31 -6.18 -0.99
CA VAL A 106 2.46 -6.27 -2.19
C VAL A 106 2.94 -5.32 -3.29
N SER A 107 2.48 -5.59 -4.52
CA SER A 107 2.63 -4.72 -5.68
C SER A 107 1.28 -4.10 -6.04
N THR A 108 1.24 -2.82 -6.29
CA THR A 108 0.04 -2.11 -6.77
C THR A 108 -0.15 -2.36 -8.26
N ARG A 109 -1.38 -2.67 -8.68
CA ARG A 109 -1.71 -3.04 -10.07
C ARG A 109 -2.60 -1.99 -10.72
N PHE A 110 -2.06 -0.79 -10.90
CA PHE A 110 -2.75 0.29 -11.63
C PHE A 110 -3.01 -0.07 -13.10
N ASP A 111 -2.18 -0.93 -13.66
CA ASP A 111 -2.25 -1.41 -15.05
C ASP A 111 -3.50 -2.24 -15.38
N LEU A 112 -4.21 -2.75 -14.37
CA LEU A 112 -5.41 -3.57 -14.56
C LEU A 112 -6.66 -2.77 -14.91
N ILE A 113 -6.63 -1.45 -14.76
CA ILE A 113 -7.77 -0.57 -15.07
C ILE A 113 -7.24 0.61 -15.90
N GLU A 114 -7.84 0.82 -17.06
CA GLU A 114 -7.42 1.89 -17.95
C GLU A 114 -7.57 3.26 -17.28
N GLY A 115 -6.54 4.09 -17.42
CA GLY A 115 -6.51 5.44 -16.85
C GLY A 115 -6.29 5.51 -15.33
N LEU A 116 -6.25 4.38 -14.61
CA LEU A 116 -6.00 4.37 -13.17
C LEU A 116 -4.51 4.61 -12.87
N GLY A 117 -4.22 5.37 -11.83
CA GLY A 117 -2.89 5.49 -11.24
C GLY A 117 -2.25 6.87 -11.31
N PRO A 118 -1.20 7.07 -10.51
CA PRO A 118 -0.53 8.37 -10.36
C PRO A 118 0.22 8.83 -11.62
N GLU A 119 0.59 7.91 -12.51
CA GLU A 119 1.19 8.22 -13.80
C GLU A 119 0.15 8.48 -14.90
N LYS A 120 -1.14 8.35 -14.56
CA LYS A 120 -2.28 8.60 -15.45
C LYS A 120 -3.25 9.60 -14.80
N ASN A 121 -4.47 9.19 -14.48
CA ASN A 121 -5.56 10.12 -14.17
C ASN A 121 -5.96 10.17 -12.68
N THR A 122 -5.42 9.30 -11.80
CA THR A 122 -5.75 9.33 -10.36
C THR A 122 -4.51 9.51 -9.50
N TYR A 123 -4.70 10.05 -8.31
CA TYR A 123 -3.66 10.05 -7.26
C TYR A 123 -3.69 8.75 -6.45
N SER A 124 -2.64 8.55 -5.68
CA SER A 124 -2.47 7.41 -4.79
C SER A 124 -1.64 7.83 -3.57
N VAL A 125 -1.76 7.09 -2.48
CA VAL A 125 -0.95 7.24 -1.27
C VAL A 125 -0.21 5.95 -0.90
N CYS A 126 -0.08 5.03 -1.85
CA CYS A 126 0.55 3.73 -1.60
C CYS A 126 2.07 3.79 -1.45
N THR A 127 2.71 4.85 -1.95
CA THR A 127 4.16 5.07 -1.83
C THR A 127 4.47 6.52 -1.47
N PRO A 128 5.69 6.82 -0.97
CA PRO A 128 6.12 8.20 -0.70
C PRO A 128 5.94 9.15 -1.88
N SER A 129 6.42 8.78 -3.05
CA SER A 129 6.33 9.60 -4.28
C SER A 129 4.88 9.81 -4.72
N HIS A 130 4.03 8.80 -4.58
CA HIS A 130 2.60 8.95 -4.87
C HIS A 130 1.92 9.95 -3.92
N ALA A 131 2.25 9.89 -2.63
CA ALA A 131 1.67 10.80 -1.63
C ALA A 131 2.13 12.25 -1.83
N GLU A 132 3.39 12.48 -2.23
CA GLU A 132 3.90 13.80 -2.61
C GLU A 132 3.19 14.34 -3.86
N ARG A 133 3.00 13.52 -4.88
CA ARG A 133 2.22 13.89 -6.07
C ARG A 133 0.74 14.17 -5.75
N ALA A 134 0.14 13.39 -4.84
CA ALA A 134 -1.21 13.66 -4.35
C ALA A 134 -1.31 15.01 -3.63
N ARG A 135 -0.22 15.48 -2.99
CA ARG A 135 -0.13 16.83 -2.41
C ARG A 135 -0.19 17.93 -3.47
N GLU A 136 0.49 17.74 -4.60
CA GLU A 136 0.39 18.69 -5.71
C GLU A 136 -1.05 18.80 -6.24
N GLY A 137 -1.73 17.66 -6.37
CA GLY A 137 -3.12 17.61 -6.74
C GLY A 137 -4.04 18.29 -5.73
N TRP A 138 -3.81 18.08 -4.43
CA TRP A 138 -4.51 18.78 -3.37
C TRP A 138 -4.34 20.31 -3.47
N GLN A 139 -3.12 20.79 -3.73
CA GLN A 139 -2.86 22.23 -3.91
C GLN A 139 -3.58 22.82 -5.14
N LYS A 140 -3.79 22.03 -6.19
CA LYS A 140 -4.60 22.44 -7.36
C LYS A 140 -6.09 22.50 -6.99
N LEU A 141 -6.59 21.48 -6.29
CA LEU A 141 -7.99 21.39 -5.88
C LEU A 141 -8.42 22.57 -5.00
N ILE A 142 -7.62 23.00 -4.03
CA ILE A 142 -8.00 24.13 -3.16
C ILE A 142 -8.05 25.48 -3.89
N ARG A 143 -7.32 25.63 -5.02
CA ARG A 143 -7.38 26.83 -5.87
C ARG A 143 -8.58 26.81 -6.82
N ASP A 144 -8.90 25.65 -7.36
CA ASP A 144 -10.02 25.42 -8.27
C ASP A 144 -10.87 24.22 -7.78
N PRO A 145 -11.72 24.43 -6.75
CA PRO A 145 -12.53 23.38 -6.16
C PRO A 145 -13.57 22.79 -7.14
N GLY A 146 -13.91 21.52 -6.92
CA GLY A 146 -14.90 20.79 -7.70
C GLY A 146 -15.09 19.38 -7.19
N PRO A 147 -15.75 18.48 -7.93
CA PRO A 147 -16.04 17.12 -7.49
C PRO A 147 -14.77 16.33 -7.17
N VAL A 148 -14.86 15.49 -6.13
CA VAL A 148 -13.77 14.65 -5.64
C VAL A 148 -14.24 13.22 -5.51
N ILE A 149 -13.45 12.28 -6.03
CA ILE A 149 -13.68 10.86 -5.84
C ILE A 149 -12.55 10.29 -5.00
N VAL A 150 -12.91 9.67 -3.89
CA VAL A 150 -12.02 8.83 -3.09
C VAL A 150 -12.59 7.42 -3.07
N GLY A 151 -11.74 6.40 -3.18
CA GLY A 151 -12.28 5.06 -3.14
C GLY A 151 -11.27 3.95 -3.31
N ALA A 152 -11.79 2.78 -3.61
CA ALA A 152 -11.05 1.58 -3.90
C ALA A 152 -11.67 0.84 -5.08
N THR A 153 -10.83 0.15 -5.85
CA THR A 153 -11.26 -0.70 -6.96
C THR A 153 -11.54 -2.12 -6.49
N GLN A 154 -12.18 -2.90 -7.35
CA GLN A 154 -12.21 -4.36 -7.22
C GLN A 154 -10.77 -4.91 -7.13
N GLY A 155 -10.57 -5.89 -6.25
CA GLY A 155 -9.25 -6.47 -5.98
C GLY A 155 -8.33 -5.64 -5.09
N ALA A 156 -8.77 -4.47 -4.63
CA ALA A 156 -8.09 -3.73 -3.56
C ALA A 156 -8.30 -4.41 -2.21
N SER A 157 -7.29 -4.38 -1.34
CA SER A 157 -7.35 -4.98 0.00
C SER A 157 -7.06 -3.99 1.15
N CYS A 158 -6.89 -2.71 0.86
CA CYS A 158 -6.54 -1.69 1.86
C CYS A 158 -7.62 -0.60 1.99
N MET A 159 -8.87 -0.99 2.24
CA MET A 159 -10.01 -0.06 2.35
C MET A 159 -9.83 0.94 3.50
N GLY A 160 -9.23 0.50 4.63
CA GLY A 160 -8.99 1.35 5.79
C GLY A 160 -8.22 2.63 5.47
N ALA A 161 -7.15 2.53 4.70
CA ALA A 161 -6.38 3.70 4.25
C ALA A 161 -7.20 4.64 3.36
N GLY A 162 -8.10 4.09 2.55
CA GLY A 162 -9.03 4.88 1.73
C GLY A 162 -10.03 5.67 2.57
N TYR A 163 -10.66 5.04 3.57
CA TYR A 163 -11.56 5.72 4.52
C TYR A 163 -10.82 6.78 5.34
N GLU A 164 -9.62 6.48 5.83
CA GLU A 164 -8.81 7.47 6.55
C GLU A 164 -8.50 8.68 5.65
N PHE A 165 -8.06 8.43 4.42
CA PHE A 165 -7.82 9.50 3.46
C PHE A 165 -9.07 10.34 3.19
N LEU A 166 -10.24 9.71 3.01
CA LEU A 166 -11.51 10.36 2.78
C LEU A 166 -11.86 11.36 3.88
N PHE A 167 -11.79 10.95 5.14
CA PHE A 167 -12.10 11.84 6.27
C PHE A 167 -11.01 12.88 6.51
N ASN A 168 -9.75 12.56 6.21
CA ASN A 168 -8.66 13.53 6.24
C ASN A 168 -8.84 14.61 5.15
N LEU A 169 -9.28 14.23 3.96
CA LEU A 169 -9.58 15.17 2.87
C LEU A 169 -10.75 16.09 3.25
N GLU A 170 -11.83 15.54 3.78
CA GLU A 170 -12.97 16.33 4.27
C GLU A 170 -12.54 17.37 5.31
N PHE A 171 -11.77 16.93 6.32
CA PHE A 171 -11.26 17.81 7.36
C PHE A 171 -10.32 18.90 6.80
N ALA A 172 -9.43 18.52 5.88
CA ALA A 172 -8.52 19.46 5.22
C ALA A 172 -9.28 20.49 4.38
N ALA A 173 -10.34 20.07 3.68
CA ALA A 173 -11.20 20.96 2.89
C ALA A 173 -11.93 21.98 3.75
N ARG A 174 -12.42 21.58 4.94
CA ARG A 174 -13.00 22.52 5.92
C ARG A 174 -11.95 23.51 6.41
N LYS A 175 -10.77 23.04 6.76
CA LYS A 175 -9.66 23.93 7.20
C LYS A 175 -9.21 24.91 6.12
N ALA A 176 -9.26 24.50 4.85
CA ALA A 176 -8.93 25.34 3.71
C ALA A 176 -10.07 26.28 3.28
N GLY A 177 -11.24 26.20 3.91
CA GLY A 177 -12.41 27.02 3.57
C GLY A 177 -13.02 26.72 2.19
N VAL A 178 -12.78 25.51 1.67
CA VAL A 178 -13.29 25.10 0.33
C VAL A 178 -14.34 23.99 0.38
N ARG A 179 -14.68 23.48 1.56
CA ARG A 179 -15.56 22.30 1.72
C ARG A 179 -16.89 22.41 1.01
N GLU A 180 -17.55 23.57 1.07
CA GLU A 180 -18.85 23.83 0.44
C GLU A 180 -18.81 23.89 -1.10
N ARG A 181 -17.61 23.92 -1.67
CA ARG A 181 -17.38 23.93 -3.12
C ARG A 181 -16.84 22.59 -3.65
N ILE A 182 -16.81 21.57 -2.79
CA ILE A 182 -16.29 20.23 -3.10
C ILE A 182 -17.39 19.20 -2.83
N ASP A 183 -17.83 18.49 -3.87
CA ASP A 183 -18.70 17.34 -3.74
C ASP A 183 -17.83 16.09 -3.60
N ILE A 184 -17.88 15.44 -2.43
CA ILE A 184 -17.08 14.26 -2.14
C ILE A 184 -17.91 13.00 -2.34
N THR A 185 -17.41 12.07 -3.14
CA THR A 185 -18.02 10.75 -3.33
C THR A 185 -17.00 9.65 -2.99
N TRP A 186 -17.39 8.73 -2.10
CA TRP A 186 -16.71 7.48 -1.85
C TRP A 186 -17.22 6.39 -2.79
N ILE A 187 -16.32 5.68 -3.47
CA ILE A 187 -16.64 4.51 -4.30
C ILE A 187 -15.94 3.27 -3.76
N THR A 188 -16.63 2.13 -3.73
CA THR A 188 -16.06 0.89 -3.18
C THR A 188 -16.76 -0.35 -3.74
N PRO A 189 -16.01 -1.44 -3.99
CA PRO A 189 -16.59 -2.75 -4.33
C PRO A 189 -17.19 -3.43 -3.11
N GLU A 190 -17.02 -2.89 -1.92
CA GLU A 190 -17.61 -3.45 -0.69
C GLU A 190 -19.15 -3.54 -0.81
N PRO A 191 -19.78 -4.60 -0.30
CA PRO A 191 -21.23 -4.73 -0.32
C PRO A 191 -21.95 -3.71 0.58
N TYR A 192 -21.25 -3.22 1.61
CA TYR A 192 -21.69 -2.15 2.51
C TYR A 192 -20.48 -1.41 3.07
N LEU A 193 -20.69 -0.19 3.57
CA LEU A 193 -19.63 0.62 4.16
C LEU A 193 -18.98 -0.07 5.36
N GLY A 194 -17.65 -0.15 5.36
CA GLY A 194 -16.89 -0.71 6.47
C GLY A 194 -16.87 -2.25 6.51
N HIS A 195 -17.15 -2.90 5.40
CA HIS A 195 -16.88 -4.33 5.24
C HIS A 195 -15.38 -4.65 5.33
N PHE A 196 -14.51 -3.75 4.84
CA PHE A 196 -13.04 -3.81 4.88
C PHE A 196 -12.42 -5.09 4.27
N GLY A 197 -13.21 -5.92 3.59
CA GLY A 197 -12.78 -7.24 3.12
C GLY A 197 -12.70 -8.32 4.21
N ILE A 198 -13.20 -8.07 5.41
CA ILE A 198 -13.15 -8.93 6.60
C ILE A 198 -14.53 -9.11 7.27
N ASP A 199 -15.61 -9.02 6.49
CA ASP A 199 -17.02 -9.05 6.96
C ASP A 199 -17.37 -7.90 7.94
N GLY A 200 -16.53 -6.86 8.01
CA GLY A 200 -16.77 -5.66 8.79
C GLY A 200 -16.42 -5.77 10.27
N ILE A 201 -16.78 -4.72 10.99
CA ILE A 201 -16.63 -4.59 12.44
C ILE A 201 -18.01 -4.31 13.01
N ALA A 202 -18.35 -4.91 14.14
CA ALA A 202 -19.64 -4.71 14.80
C ALA A 202 -19.95 -3.22 14.99
N GLY A 203 -21.09 -2.76 14.43
CA GLY A 203 -21.51 -1.34 14.43
C GLY A 203 -20.78 -0.44 13.45
N GLY A 204 -19.78 -0.94 12.69
CA GLY A 204 -18.95 -0.14 11.78
C GLY A 204 -19.75 0.48 10.65
N GLU A 205 -20.65 -0.27 10.01
CA GLU A 205 -21.50 0.24 8.94
C GLU A 205 -22.38 1.40 9.43
N ALA A 206 -23.06 1.21 10.56
CA ALA A 206 -23.93 2.23 11.12
C ALA A 206 -23.16 3.51 11.45
N MET A 207 -21.98 3.38 12.05
CA MET A 207 -21.10 4.49 12.37
C MET A 207 -20.66 5.24 11.09
N LEU A 208 -20.20 4.52 10.07
CA LEU A 208 -19.78 5.13 8.81
C LEU A 208 -20.94 5.84 8.10
N LYS A 209 -22.14 5.26 8.05
CA LYS A 209 -23.34 5.93 7.52
C LYS A 209 -23.64 7.25 8.24
N VAL A 210 -23.49 7.28 9.57
CA VAL A 210 -23.65 8.52 10.35
C VAL A 210 -22.59 9.55 9.95
N PHE A 211 -21.33 9.15 9.80
CA PHE A 211 -20.25 10.07 9.40
C PHE A 211 -20.42 10.55 7.95
N MET A 212 -20.76 9.67 7.02
CA MET A 212 -21.03 10.06 5.62
C MET A 212 -22.13 11.14 5.57
N LYS A 213 -23.25 10.91 6.29
CA LYS A 213 -24.34 11.88 6.39
C LYS A 213 -23.90 13.18 7.06
N LYS A 214 -23.20 13.10 8.20
CA LYS A 214 -22.74 14.26 8.98
C LYS A 214 -21.81 15.18 8.17
N PHE A 215 -20.96 14.59 7.35
CA PHE A 215 -19.95 15.30 6.57
C PHE A 215 -20.36 15.53 5.11
N HIS A 216 -21.64 15.25 4.76
CA HIS A 216 -22.17 15.41 3.40
C HIS A 216 -21.29 14.71 2.35
N ILE A 217 -20.93 13.46 2.61
CA ILE A 217 -20.16 12.60 1.71
C ILE A 217 -21.11 11.62 1.04
N ASN A 218 -21.17 11.65 -0.28
CA ASN A 218 -21.88 10.65 -1.08
C ASN A 218 -21.12 9.34 -1.10
N TYR A 219 -21.79 8.20 -1.33
CA TYR A 219 -21.11 6.93 -1.49
C TYR A 219 -21.83 5.98 -2.45
N VAL A 220 -21.02 5.12 -3.07
CA VAL A 220 -21.48 4.06 -3.96
C VAL A 220 -20.78 2.78 -3.54
N THR A 221 -21.55 1.83 -3.01
CA THR A 221 -21.10 0.47 -2.68
C THR A 221 -21.40 -0.49 -3.84
N ASN A 222 -20.86 -1.71 -3.80
CA ASN A 222 -20.94 -2.68 -4.90
C ASN A 222 -20.53 -2.08 -6.24
N SER A 223 -19.55 -1.16 -6.23
CA SER A 223 -19.11 -0.49 -7.44
C SER A 223 -17.78 -1.07 -7.93
N GLU A 224 -17.74 -1.42 -9.20
CA GLU A 224 -16.51 -1.80 -9.89
C GLU A 224 -16.13 -0.72 -10.89
N VAL A 225 -14.87 -0.34 -10.90
CA VAL A 225 -14.33 0.63 -11.85
C VAL A 225 -14.01 -0.08 -13.17
N ASP A 226 -14.49 0.48 -14.27
CA ASP A 226 -14.20 0.04 -15.63
C ASP A 226 -12.98 0.78 -16.19
N GLU A 227 -13.09 2.10 -16.25
CA GLU A 227 -11.99 2.97 -16.69
C GLU A 227 -11.99 4.30 -15.90
N VAL A 228 -10.88 5.02 -15.99
CA VAL A 228 -10.76 6.39 -15.47
C VAL A 228 -10.26 7.30 -16.59
N THR A 229 -11.08 8.27 -16.98
CA THR A 229 -10.71 9.32 -17.94
C THR A 229 -10.05 10.49 -17.22
N GLU A 230 -9.66 11.53 -17.94
CA GLU A 230 -9.10 12.75 -17.34
C GLU A 230 -10.08 13.51 -16.39
N SER A 231 -11.38 13.26 -16.52
CA SER A 231 -12.41 14.00 -15.78
C SER A 231 -13.50 13.15 -15.14
N GLU A 232 -13.53 11.84 -15.38
CA GLU A 232 -14.59 10.96 -14.90
C GLU A 232 -14.06 9.60 -14.50
N VAL A 233 -14.63 9.02 -13.44
CA VAL A 233 -14.54 7.59 -13.14
C VAL A 233 -15.76 6.90 -13.74
N VAL A 234 -15.55 5.94 -14.61
CA VAL A 234 -16.59 5.13 -15.23
C VAL A 234 -16.72 3.82 -14.47
N LEU A 235 -17.91 3.51 -14.01
CA LEU A 235 -18.22 2.26 -13.34
C LEU A 235 -18.73 1.22 -14.35
N LYS A 236 -18.55 -0.06 -14.08
CA LYS A 236 -19.01 -1.15 -14.95
C LYS A 236 -20.53 -1.20 -15.17
N ASP A 237 -21.29 -0.58 -14.28
CA ASP A 237 -22.76 -0.45 -14.44
C ASP A 237 -23.17 0.74 -15.34
N GLY A 238 -22.20 1.42 -15.92
CA GLY A 238 -22.41 2.53 -16.85
C GLY A 238 -22.50 3.92 -16.20
N ARG A 239 -22.48 4.03 -14.87
CA ARG A 239 -22.42 5.33 -14.19
C ARG A 239 -21.10 6.03 -14.48
N ARG A 240 -21.16 7.33 -14.72
CA ARG A 240 -20.03 8.21 -14.96
C ARG A 240 -19.99 9.27 -13.87
N LEU A 241 -18.93 9.30 -13.11
CA LEU A 241 -18.77 10.15 -11.94
C LEU A 241 -17.70 11.21 -12.23
N PRO A 242 -18.06 12.49 -12.35
CA PRO A 242 -17.09 13.54 -12.65
C PRO A 242 -16.18 13.82 -11.46
N TYR A 243 -14.95 14.23 -11.74
CA TYR A 243 -13.99 14.65 -10.70
C TYR A 243 -13.00 15.70 -11.20
N LYS A 244 -12.49 16.50 -10.25
CA LYS A 244 -11.29 17.34 -10.39
C LYS A 244 -10.10 16.77 -9.60
N TYR A 245 -10.39 15.94 -8.61
CA TYR A 245 -9.38 15.22 -7.83
C TYR A 245 -9.89 13.81 -7.54
N SER A 246 -9.05 12.82 -7.75
CA SER A 246 -9.40 11.45 -7.34
C SER A 246 -8.21 10.75 -6.69
N MET A 247 -8.46 10.07 -5.58
CA MET A 247 -7.52 9.15 -4.93
C MET A 247 -8.17 7.78 -4.80
N ILE A 248 -7.67 6.82 -5.56
CA ILE A 248 -8.27 5.50 -5.65
C ILE A 248 -7.22 4.43 -5.32
N ILE A 249 -7.55 3.56 -4.36
CA ILE A 249 -6.74 2.41 -3.99
C ILE A 249 -6.84 1.36 -5.11
N PRO A 250 -5.71 0.93 -5.70
CA PRO A 250 -5.69 -0.02 -6.81
C PRO A 250 -5.87 -1.46 -6.35
N PRO A 251 -6.03 -2.41 -7.29
CA PRO A 251 -5.84 -3.82 -7.01
C PRO A 251 -4.41 -4.12 -6.53
N PHE A 252 -4.24 -5.17 -5.73
CA PHE A 252 -2.95 -5.64 -5.26
C PHE A 252 -2.63 -7.04 -5.75
N ASN A 253 -1.36 -7.25 -6.05
CA ASN A 253 -0.76 -8.57 -6.25
C ASN A 253 0.39 -8.78 -5.26
N GLY A 254 0.88 -9.99 -5.15
CA GLY A 254 2.14 -10.29 -4.47
C GLY A 254 3.35 -9.71 -5.22
N ALA A 255 4.53 -9.93 -4.68
CA ALA A 255 5.76 -9.43 -5.28
C ALA A 255 6.07 -10.15 -6.61
N ARG A 256 6.55 -9.40 -7.59
CA ARG A 256 6.87 -9.94 -8.92
C ARG A 256 7.86 -11.09 -8.88
N PHE A 257 8.92 -10.97 -8.08
CA PHE A 257 9.93 -12.02 -7.99
C PHE A 257 9.36 -13.34 -7.45
N VAL A 258 8.30 -13.32 -6.62
CA VAL A 258 7.64 -14.54 -6.13
C VAL A 258 6.99 -15.29 -7.29
N LYS A 259 6.29 -14.58 -8.17
CA LYS A 259 5.71 -15.15 -9.40
C LYS A 259 6.78 -15.73 -10.33
N GLU A 260 7.97 -15.13 -10.35
CA GLU A 260 9.10 -15.55 -11.19
C GLU A 260 9.96 -16.66 -10.52
N SER A 261 9.56 -17.15 -9.33
CA SER A 261 10.29 -18.15 -8.54
C SER A 261 9.67 -19.55 -8.56
N GLY A 262 9.07 -19.95 -9.69
CA GLY A 262 8.48 -21.29 -9.84
C GLY A 262 7.33 -21.52 -8.86
N ASP A 263 7.37 -22.63 -8.13
CA ASP A 263 6.30 -23.06 -7.22
C ASP A 263 6.27 -22.29 -5.87
N LEU A 264 7.08 -21.25 -5.72
CA LEU A 264 7.10 -20.43 -4.49
C LEU A 264 5.79 -19.70 -4.25
N GLY A 265 5.08 -19.28 -5.29
CA GLY A 265 3.87 -18.49 -5.19
C GLY A 265 2.82 -18.83 -6.25
N ASP A 266 1.63 -18.27 -6.06
CA ASP A 266 0.53 -18.40 -7.02
C ASP A 266 0.72 -17.47 -8.24
N GLU A 267 -0.22 -17.53 -9.19
CA GLU A 267 -0.22 -16.72 -10.41
C GLU A 267 -0.25 -15.19 -10.14
N LYS A 268 -0.70 -14.78 -8.96
CA LYS A 268 -0.71 -13.39 -8.51
C LYS A 268 0.54 -13.00 -7.73
N GLY A 269 1.45 -13.97 -7.45
CA GLY A 269 2.67 -13.75 -6.69
C GLY A 269 2.47 -13.76 -5.17
N PHE A 270 1.37 -14.34 -4.66
CA PHE A 270 1.19 -14.60 -3.23
C PHE A 270 1.75 -15.98 -2.87
N ILE A 271 2.40 -16.06 -1.72
CA ILE A 271 2.98 -17.31 -1.22
C ILE A 271 1.91 -18.06 -0.41
N PRO A 272 1.53 -19.29 -0.79
CA PRO A 272 0.62 -20.10 0.00
C PRO A 272 1.29 -20.54 1.29
N VAL A 273 0.67 -20.25 2.43
CA VAL A 273 1.21 -20.55 3.75
C VAL A 273 0.22 -21.33 4.61
N ASP A 274 0.74 -22.04 5.61
CA ASP A 274 -0.03 -22.63 6.70
C ASP A 274 -0.33 -21.60 7.81
N ASP A 275 -1.00 -22.03 8.87
CA ASP A 275 -1.38 -21.18 10.02
C ASP A 275 -0.17 -20.64 10.81
N THR A 276 1.01 -21.16 10.56
CA THR A 276 2.28 -20.69 11.14
C THR A 276 3.11 -19.83 10.20
N TYR A 277 2.54 -19.43 9.07
CA TYR A 277 3.18 -18.67 7.98
C TYR A 277 4.35 -19.42 7.29
N ARG A 278 4.38 -20.74 7.36
CA ARG A 278 5.32 -21.55 6.59
C ARG A 278 4.77 -21.82 5.21
N HIS A 279 5.63 -21.78 4.23
CA HIS A 279 5.30 -22.18 2.84
C HIS A 279 4.78 -23.64 2.84
N LYS A 280 3.71 -23.90 2.10
CA LYS A 280 3.07 -25.23 1.96
C LYS A 280 3.79 -26.10 0.96
#